data_cfe931a079183828b7b3e1d21294ff3e
#
_entry.id   cfe931a079183828b7b3e1d21294ff3e
#
_cell.length_a   1.000
_cell.length_b   1.000
_cell.length_c   1.000
_cell.angle_alpha   90.00
_cell.angle_beta   90.00
_cell.angle_gamma   90.00
#
_symmetry.space_group_name_H-M   'P 1'
#
loop_
_entity.id
_entity.type
_entity.pdbx_description
1 polymer ?
#
loop_
_entity_poly.entity_id
_entity_poly.type
_entity_poly.pdbx_seq_one_letter_code
_entity_poly.pdbx_strand_id
1 'polypeptide(L)'
;MAKKKIGVAIIGSGSIATYRHAPEYAAHPNVEIIAFVDPVIERAEKLAKKYDAKAFRSHEEVLELKNVDAVSVCTPNVYHAPITIEALKAGKHVLCEKPMATSDKEAREMIKAAEKAGKFLMIGHNQRLAPLHIKAKQLIKDGVIGKVITFKTSFCHPGPESWSIEGPTGWFFDKKKAFVGSMGDLGVHKADLLRWLLGEEIVEVAAMVDHLEKPMGDVDDNAVCILRTESGAMGTLTASWTHYPGEDNATYVYGTLGQIRIGTDPRFSVIVHLKNKEKQFYEVGALQTNEEGGQSDSGVIRAFVESILTNTPPEINGEEGRRALAIILACLKSSETKKFEKVEI
;
A
#
# COMPACT_ATOMS: atom_id res chain seq x y z
N MET A 1 -16.50 14.42 30.65
CA MET A 1 -15.48 13.34 30.73
C MET A 1 -14.65 13.42 29.44
N ALA A 2 -13.32 13.44 29.53
CA ALA A 2 -12.46 13.38 28.34
C ALA A 2 -12.78 12.08 27.58
N LYS A 3 -12.96 12.15 26.26
CA LYS A 3 -13.21 10.99 25.41
C LYS A 3 -11.98 10.07 25.50
N LYS A 4 -12.18 8.78 25.82
CA LYS A 4 -11.07 7.81 25.92
C LYS A 4 -10.34 7.77 24.58
N LYS A 5 -9.02 7.96 24.58
CA LYS A 5 -8.20 7.81 23.39
C LYS A 5 -8.11 6.35 22.97
N ILE A 6 -7.95 6.10 21.67
CA ILE A 6 -7.66 4.78 21.13
C ILE A 6 -6.20 4.46 21.43
N GLY A 7 -5.95 3.39 22.20
CA GLY A 7 -4.62 2.88 22.44
C GLY A 7 -4.11 2.06 21.27
N VAL A 8 -2.94 2.42 20.74
CA VAL A 8 -2.36 1.76 19.56
C VAL A 8 -0.99 1.18 19.89
N ALA A 9 -0.72 -0.05 19.42
CA ALA A 9 0.62 -0.62 19.36
C ALA A 9 1.09 -0.74 17.91
N ILE A 10 2.39 -0.48 17.67
CA ILE A 10 3.02 -0.58 16.35
C ILE A 10 3.96 -1.79 16.37
N ILE A 11 3.65 -2.78 15.54
CA ILE A 11 4.38 -4.06 15.46
C ILE A 11 5.29 -4.00 14.22
N GLY A 12 6.60 -4.04 14.45
CA GLY A 12 7.65 -3.70 13.50
C GLY A 12 8.05 -2.22 13.63
N SER A 13 9.28 -1.97 14.05
CA SER A 13 9.85 -0.63 14.30
C SER A 13 10.84 -0.22 13.21
N GLY A 14 10.54 -0.60 11.95
CA GLY A 14 11.32 -0.29 10.77
C GLY A 14 11.04 1.11 10.19
N SER A 15 11.42 1.30 8.92
CA SER A 15 11.30 2.59 8.21
C SER A 15 9.86 3.11 8.18
N ILE A 16 8.88 2.27 7.78
CA ILE A 16 7.50 2.73 7.64
C ILE A 16 6.86 3.08 8.99
N ALA A 17 7.20 2.37 10.06
CA ALA A 17 6.81 2.72 11.41
C ALA A 17 7.39 4.08 11.84
N THR A 18 8.67 4.32 11.51
CA THR A 18 9.42 5.53 11.89
C THR A 18 8.95 6.77 11.14
N TYR A 19 8.71 6.66 9.82
CA TYR A 19 8.49 7.80 8.93
C TYR A 19 7.02 8.10 8.64
N ARG A 20 6.10 7.14 8.87
CA ARG A 20 4.65 7.34 8.64
C ARG A 20 3.81 7.02 9.86
N HIS A 21 3.77 5.75 10.33
CA HIS A 21 2.80 5.34 11.34
C HIS A 21 2.96 6.08 12.67
N ALA A 22 4.15 6.10 13.24
CA ALA A 22 4.36 6.74 14.53
C ALA A 22 4.13 8.26 14.50
N PRO A 23 4.64 9.03 13.52
CA PRO A 23 4.34 10.47 13.42
C PRO A 23 2.86 10.79 13.23
N GLU A 24 2.15 10.06 12.34
CA GLU A 24 0.73 10.30 12.08
C GLU A 24 -0.14 9.92 13.28
N TYR A 25 0.15 8.81 13.99
CA TYR A 25 -0.55 8.48 15.24
C TYR A 25 -0.29 9.51 16.34
N ALA A 26 0.96 9.96 16.51
CA ALA A 26 1.30 10.95 17.51
C ALA A 26 0.64 12.31 17.27
N ALA A 27 0.42 12.67 16.01
CA ALA A 27 -0.29 13.90 15.62
C ALA A 27 -1.81 13.80 15.82
N HIS A 28 -2.37 12.59 15.96
CA HIS A 28 -3.82 12.39 16.01
C HIS A 28 -4.39 12.60 17.42
N PRO A 29 -5.33 13.56 17.64
CA PRO A 29 -5.77 13.96 18.99
C PRO A 29 -6.48 12.85 19.78
N ASN A 30 -7.08 11.87 19.10
CA ASN A 30 -7.85 10.78 19.69
C ASN A 30 -7.03 9.47 19.84
N VAL A 31 -5.71 9.52 19.68
CA VAL A 31 -4.84 8.35 19.75
C VAL A 31 -3.80 8.51 20.87
N GLU A 32 -3.43 7.38 21.45
CA GLU A 32 -2.28 7.22 22.33
C GLU A 32 -1.44 6.04 21.86
N ILE A 33 -0.16 6.26 21.58
CA ILE A 33 0.75 5.18 21.24
C ILE A 33 1.16 4.49 22.54
N ILE A 34 0.74 3.24 22.73
CA ILE A 34 0.98 2.46 23.95
C ILE A 34 2.31 1.72 23.88
N ALA A 35 2.64 1.17 22.68
CA ALA A 35 3.80 0.31 22.56
C ALA A 35 4.37 0.28 21.13
N PHE A 36 5.68 0.01 21.09
CA PHE A 36 6.42 -0.42 19.89
C PHE A 36 6.96 -1.83 20.10
N VAL A 37 6.94 -2.61 19.02
CA VAL A 37 7.40 -4.00 19.03
C VAL A 37 8.44 -4.21 17.94
N ASP A 38 9.57 -4.81 18.27
CA ASP A 38 10.54 -5.28 17.27
C ASP A 38 11.42 -6.38 17.91
N PRO A 39 11.72 -7.48 17.21
CA PRO A 39 12.66 -8.49 17.73
C PRO A 39 14.06 -7.91 17.98
N VAL A 40 14.44 -6.85 17.26
CA VAL A 40 15.61 -6.00 17.57
C VAL A 40 15.15 -4.91 18.53
N ILE A 41 15.19 -5.20 19.82
CA ILE A 41 14.55 -4.37 20.86
C ILE A 41 15.02 -2.91 20.84
N GLU A 42 16.26 -2.65 20.44
CA GLU A 42 16.84 -1.33 20.36
C GLU A 42 16.09 -0.41 19.39
N ARG A 43 15.48 -0.99 18.34
CA ARG A 43 14.61 -0.27 17.39
C ARG A 43 13.30 0.17 18.07
N ALA A 44 12.67 -0.75 18.82
CA ALA A 44 11.45 -0.46 19.57
C ALA A 44 11.71 0.56 20.69
N GLU A 45 12.80 0.40 21.47
CA GLU A 45 13.19 1.32 22.54
C GLU A 45 13.45 2.74 22.04
N LYS A 46 14.10 2.89 20.88
CA LYS A 46 14.35 4.20 20.25
C LYS A 46 13.04 4.95 19.97
N LEU A 47 12.04 4.27 19.40
CA LEU A 47 10.74 4.87 19.12
C LEU A 47 9.93 5.06 20.39
N ALA A 48 9.93 4.09 21.30
CA ALA A 48 9.24 4.17 22.59
C ALA A 48 9.71 5.39 23.40
N LYS A 49 11.02 5.63 23.48
CA LYS A 49 11.58 6.83 24.11
C LYS A 49 11.11 8.14 23.46
N LYS A 50 11.01 8.16 22.13
CA LYS A 50 10.58 9.37 21.38
C LYS A 50 9.11 9.72 21.61
N TYR A 51 8.26 8.70 21.78
CA TYR A 51 6.81 8.87 21.85
C TYR A 51 6.20 8.56 23.22
N ASP A 52 7.03 8.44 24.28
CA ASP A 52 6.63 8.12 25.65
C ASP A 52 5.78 6.85 25.75
N ALA A 53 6.22 5.80 25.07
CA ALA A 53 5.55 4.51 24.99
C ALA A 53 6.41 3.38 25.55
N LYS A 54 5.91 2.15 25.53
CA LYS A 54 6.65 0.96 25.97
C LYS A 54 7.29 0.24 24.79
N ALA A 55 8.39 -0.48 25.03
CA ALA A 55 9.04 -1.33 24.05
C ALA A 55 8.90 -2.80 24.42
N PHE A 56 8.65 -3.65 23.41
CA PHE A 56 8.52 -5.09 23.57
C PHE A 56 9.26 -5.82 22.46
N ARG A 57 9.70 -7.06 22.74
CA ARG A 57 10.34 -7.92 21.72
C ARG A 57 9.33 -8.69 20.87
N SER A 58 8.18 -8.98 21.44
CA SER A 58 7.18 -9.86 20.86
C SER A 58 5.81 -9.16 20.80
N HIS A 59 5.06 -9.43 19.73
CA HIS A 59 3.72 -8.89 19.55
C HIS A 59 2.71 -9.55 20.50
N GLU A 60 2.91 -10.78 20.91
CA GLU A 60 2.04 -11.49 21.84
C GLU A 60 1.90 -10.72 23.15
N GLU A 61 3.01 -10.15 23.65
CA GLU A 61 3.03 -9.36 24.89
C GLU A 61 2.08 -8.15 24.80
N VAL A 62 2.04 -7.46 23.66
CA VAL A 62 1.18 -6.26 23.51
C VAL A 62 -0.28 -6.63 23.22
N LEU A 63 -0.55 -7.80 22.64
CA LEU A 63 -1.92 -8.26 22.40
C LEU A 63 -2.69 -8.54 23.69
N GLU A 64 -2.01 -8.87 24.79
CA GLU A 64 -2.59 -9.06 26.12
C GLU A 64 -2.93 -7.74 26.84
N LEU A 65 -2.38 -6.60 26.39
CA LEU A 65 -2.59 -5.32 27.02
C LEU A 65 -4.05 -4.83 26.82
N LYS A 66 -4.74 -4.58 27.95
CA LYS A 66 -6.14 -4.12 27.95
C LYS A 66 -6.35 -2.70 27.39
N ASN A 67 -5.29 -1.88 27.44
CA ASN A 67 -5.31 -0.52 26.91
C ASN A 67 -4.85 -0.40 25.45
N VAL A 68 -4.57 -1.51 24.77
CA VAL A 68 -4.35 -1.56 23.32
C VAL A 68 -5.68 -1.91 22.66
N ASP A 69 -6.24 -0.98 21.92
CA ASP A 69 -7.51 -1.14 21.17
C ASP A 69 -7.26 -1.54 19.72
N ALA A 70 -6.12 -1.14 19.16
CA ALA A 70 -5.75 -1.37 17.76
C ALA A 70 -4.24 -1.59 17.58
N VAL A 71 -3.86 -2.22 16.48
CA VAL A 71 -2.45 -2.43 16.12
C VAL A 71 -2.16 -2.03 14.68
N SER A 72 -0.94 -1.54 14.41
CA SER A 72 -0.38 -1.44 13.07
C SER A 72 0.65 -2.54 12.87
N VAL A 73 0.50 -3.32 11.80
CA VAL A 73 1.45 -4.36 11.40
C VAL A 73 2.37 -3.79 10.31
N CYS A 74 3.62 -3.52 10.70
CA CYS A 74 4.66 -2.86 9.91
C CYS A 74 5.91 -3.77 9.75
N THR A 75 5.70 -5.06 9.75
CA THR A 75 6.73 -6.11 9.68
C THR A 75 7.12 -6.46 8.24
N PRO A 76 8.12 -7.32 7.99
CA PRO A 76 8.30 -7.93 6.67
C PRO A 76 7.06 -8.72 6.21
N ASN A 77 6.85 -8.81 4.90
CA ASN A 77 5.61 -9.25 4.27
C ASN A 77 5.08 -10.62 4.75
N VAL A 78 5.98 -11.60 4.96
CA VAL A 78 5.59 -12.96 5.39
C VAL A 78 4.97 -12.99 6.81
N TYR A 79 5.18 -11.96 7.61
CA TYR A 79 4.63 -11.86 8.96
C TYR A 79 3.31 -11.08 9.02
N HIS A 80 2.87 -10.47 7.91
CA HIS A 80 1.63 -9.69 7.88
C HIS A 80 0.42 -10.54 8.25
N ALA A 81 0.23 -11.68 7.59
CA ALA A 81 -0.93 -12.52 7.82
C ALA A 81 -0.96 -13.15 9.22
N PRO A 82 0.08 -13.87 9.69
CA PRO A 82 0.04 -14.49 11.02
C PRO A 82 -0.20 -13.47 12.13
N ILE A 83 0.55 -12.36 12.16
CA ILE A 83 0.40 -11.32 13.20
C ILE A 83 -0.98 -10.67 13.14
N THR A 84 -1.49 -10.35 11.94
CA THR A 84 -2.83 -9.78 11.77
C THR A 84 -3.92 -10.72 12.29
N ILE A 85 -3.83 -12.01 11.98
CA ILE A 85 -4.80 -13.01 12.43
C ILE A 85 -4.79 -13.13 13.97
N GLU A 86 -3.62 -13.14 14.58
CA GLU A 86 -3.48 -13.20 16.04
C GLU A 86 -4.03 -11.94 16.71
N ALA A 87 -3.72 -10.77 16.18
CA ALA A 87 -4.23 -9.49 16.68
C ALA A 87 -5.77 -9.40 16.60
N LEU A 88 -6.35 -9.82 15.49
CA LEU A 88 -7.80 -9.88 15.32
C LEU A 88 -8.44 -10.86 16.31
N LYS A 89 -7.87 -12.06 16.50
CA LYS A 89 -8.33 -13.05 17.50
C LYS A 89 -8.24 -12.50 18.94
N ALA A 90 -7.24 -11.66 19.22
CA ALA A 90 -7.10 -10.95 20.50
C ALA A 90 -8.07 -9.75 20.65
N GLY A 91 -8.97 -9.55 19.67
CA GLY A 91 -10.00 -8.51 19.71
C GLY A 91 -9.48 -7.11 19.38
N LYS A 92 -8.35 -6.97 18.69
CA LYS A 92 -7.79 -5.69 18.25
C LYS A 92 -8.24 -5.34 16.84
N HIS A 93 -8.48 -4.04 16.55
CA HIS A 93 -8.56 -3.56 15.18
C HIS A 93 -7.16 -3.57 14.55
N VAL A 94 -7.05 -3.83 13.24
CA VAL A 94 -5.75 -3.97 12.58
C VAL A 94 -5.62 -3.08 11.36
N LEU A 95 -4.57 -2.28 11.31
CA LEU A 95 -4.03 -1.69 10.09
C LEU A 95 -2.80 -2.52 9.68
N CYS A 96 -2.89 -3.20 8.54
CA CYS A 96 -1.81 -4.03 8.01
C CYS A 96 -1.15 -3.32 6.82
N GLU A 97 0.18 -3.26 6.78
CA GLU A 97 0.91 -2.79 5.61
C GLU A 97 0.70 -3.69 4.39
N LYS A 98 0.96 -3.13 3.25
CA LYS A 98 0.92 -3.82 1.94
C LYS A 98 2.27 -4.52 1.63
N PRO A 99 2.25 -5.59 0.82
CA PRO A 99 1.10 -6.40 0.43
C PRO A 99 0.48 -7.09 1.65
N MET A 100 -0.84 -7.26 1.67
CA MET A 100 -1.53 -7.74 2.88
C MET A 100 -1.10 -9.14 3.33
N ALA A 101 -0.68 -9.98 2.39
CA ALA A 101 -0.30 -11.37 2.60
C ALA A 101 0.61 -11.84 1.47
N THR A 102 1.08 -13.10 1.53
CA THR A 102 1.91 -13.74 0.50
C THR A 102 1.14 -14.75 -0.36
N SER A 103 -0.12 -15.00 -0.02
CA SER A 103 -1.02 -15.90 -0.77
C SER A 103 -2.48 -15.48 -0.62
N ASP A 104 -3.32 -15.87 -1.59
CA ASP A 104 -4.78 -15.65 -1.51
C ASP A 104 -5.39 -16.37 -0.30
N LYS A 105 -4.88 -17.56 0.03
CA LYS A 105 -5.31 -18.32 1.22
C LYS A 105 -5.12 -17.51 2.50
N GLU A 106 -3.93 -16.95 2.72
CA GLU A 106 -3.64 -16.12 3.89
C GLU A 106 -4.52 -14.87 3.91
N ALA A 107 -4.69 -14.20 2.77
CA ALA A 107 -5.55 -13.03 2.67
C ALA A 107 -7.00 -13.34 3.08
N ARG A 108 -7.55 -14.47 2.61
CA ARG A 108 -8.88 -14.95 3.02
C ARG A 108 -8.97 -15.31 4.52
N GLU A 109 -7.91 -15.89 5.07
CA GLU A 109 -7.84 -16.20 6.51
C GLU A 109 -7.84 -14.91 7.36
N MET A 110 -7.13 -13.84 6.92
CA MET A 110 -7.16 -12.53 7.57
C MET A 110 -8.56 -11.91 7.55
N ILE A 111 -9.23 -11.91 6.40
CA ILE A 111 -10.59 -11.38 6.24
C ILE A 111 -11.57 -12.15 7.16
N LYS A 112 -11.53 -13.48 7.12
CA LYS A 112 -12.38 -14.33 7.97
C LYS A 112 -12.11 -14.11 9.46
N ALA A 113 -10.85 -13.86 9.85
CA ALA A 113 -10.52 -13.55 11.23
C ALA A 113 -11.10 -12.20 11.66
N ALA A 114 -11.09 -11.17 10.79
CA ALA A 114 -11.68 -9.86 11.04
C ALA A 114 -13.19 -9.96 11.23
N GLU A 115 -13.88 -10.66 10.33
CA GLU A 115 -15.32 -10.92 10.40
C GLU A 115 -15.70 -11.63 11.70
N LYS A 116 -15.00 -12.72 12.02
CA LYS A 116 -15.26 -13.51 13.24
C LYS A 116 -15.05 -12.71 14.52
N ALA A 117 -14.06 -11.83 14.53
CA ALA A 117 -13.74 -10.97 15.69
C ALA A 117 -14.66 -9.74 15.79
N GLY A 118 -15.39 -9.39 14.73
CA GLY A 118 -16.13 -8.12 14.64
C GLY A 118 -15.19 -6.91 14.73
N LYS A 119 -13.98 -7.02 14.14
CA LYS A 119 -12.95 -5.99 14.15
C LYS A 119 -12.62 -5.53 12.75
N PHE A 120 -12.20 -4.29 12.62
CA PHE A 120 -11.79 -3.75 11.33
C PHE A 120 -10.38 -4.24 10.97
N LEU A 121 -10.24 -4.66 9.73
CA LEU A 121 -8.99 -4.88 9.03
C LEU A 121 -8.90 -3.86 7.89
N MET A 122 -7.94 -2.96 7.97
CA MET A 122 -7.60 -2.00 6.92
C MET A 122 -6.22 -2.32 6.36
N ILE A 123 -6.03 -2.12 5.05
CA ILE A 123 -4.74 -2.33 4.38
C ILE A 123 -4.13 -0.99 4.01
N GLY A 124 -2.80 -0.86 4.13
CA GLY A 124 -2.05 0.38 3.99
C GLY A 124 -1.89 0.91 2.56
N HIS A 125 -2.91 0.82 1.70
CA HIS A 125 -2.90 1.35 0.33
C HIS A 125 -3.07 2.88 0.31
N ASN A 126 -2.00 3.60 0.60
CA ASN A 126 -2.00 5.06 0.77
C ASN A 126 -2.28 5.85 -0.51
N GLN A 127 -1.97 5.32 -1.70
CA GLN A 127 -2.11 6.07 -2.95
C GLN A 127 -3.55 6.48 -3.26
N ARG A 128 -4.56 5.70 -2.83
CA ARG A 128 -5.99 6.08 -2.97
C ARG A 128 -6.33 7.37 -2.23
N LEU A 129 -5.62 7.68 -1.14
CA LEU A 129 -5.89 8.81 -0.26
C LEU A 129 -5.15 10.09 -0.68
N ALA A 130 -4.28 10.00 -1.68
CA ALA A 130 -3.55 11.14 -2.20
C ALA A 130 -4.48 12.10 -2.97
N PRO A 131 -4.42 13.42 -2.73
CA PRO A 131 -5.33 14.40 -3.34
C PRO A 131 -5.36 14.35 -4.88
N LEU A 132 -4.22 14.11 -5.53
CA LEU A 132 -4.15 13.99 -6.99
C LEU A 132 -4.92 12.77 -7.51
N HIS A 133 -4.87 11.65 -6.82
CA HIS A 133 -5.60 10.45 -7.21
C HIS A 133 -7.11 10.60 -6.96
N ILE A 134 -7.50 11.23 -5.84
CA ILE A 134 -8.91 11.57 -5.55
C ILE A 134 -9.47 12.48 -6.65
N LYS A 135 -8.71 13.51 -7.06
CA LYS A 135 -9.11 14.41 -8.14
C LYS A 135 -9.24 13.67 -9.47
N ALA A 136 -8.28 12.82 -9.80
CA ALA A 136 -8.31 12.05 -11.04
C ALA A 136 -9.52 11.09 -11.08
N LYS A 137 -9.78 10.37 -9.97
CA LYS A 137 -10.96 9.50 -9.85
C LYS A 137 -12.26 10.28 -10.08
N GLN A 138 -12.40 11.46 -9.46
CA GLN A 138 -13.57 12.30 -9.67
C GLN A 138 -13.76 12.67 -11.14
N LEU A 139 -12.69 13.09 -11.83
CA LEU A 139 -12.74 13.45 -13.25
C LEU A 139 -13.11 12.25 -14.15
N ILE A 140 -12.61 11.06 -13.84
CA ILE A 140 -12.97 9.82 -14.56
C ILE A 140 -14.46 9.49 -14.32
N LYS A 141 -14.90 9.53 -13.07
CA LYS A 141 -16.29 9.27 -12.66
C LYS A 141 -17.27 10.25 -13.32
N ASP A 142 -16.89 11.51 -13.43
CA ASP A 142 -17.69 12.57 -14.09
C ASP A 142 -17.71 12.44 -15.62
N GLY A 143 -17.00 11.45 -16.19
CA GLY A 143 -16.98 11.18 -17.63
C GLY A 143 -16.19 12.20 -18.46
N VAL A 144 -15.31 13.01 -17.84
CA VAL A 144 -14.57 14.10 -18.51
C VAL A 144 -13.79 13.60 -19.72
N ILE A 145 -13.22 12.39 -19.65
CA ILE A 145 -12.49 11.77 -20.77
C ILE A 145 -13.31 10.72 -21.53
N GLY A 146 -14.61 10.60 -21.22
CA GLY A 146 -15.48 9.57 -21.80
C GLY A 146 -15.16 8.16 -21.30
N LYS A 147 -15.51 7.13 -22.10
CA LYS A 147 -15.21 5.73 -21.78
C LYS A 147 -13.70 5.50 -21.79
N VAL A 148 -13.15 4.91 -20.74
CA VAL A 148 -11.73 4.52 -20.69
C VAL A 148 -11.45 3.42 -21.70
N ILE A 149 -10.34 3.54 -22.44
CA ILE A 149 -9.91 2.61 -23.49
C ILE A 149 -8.59 1.96 -23.11
N THR A 150 -7.60 2.80 -22.72
CA THR A 150 -6.27 2.31 -22.35
C THR A 150 -5.72 3.10 -21.17
N PHE A 151 -4.72 2.52 -20.51
CA PHE A 151 -3.99 3.17 -19.40
C PHE A 151 -2.51 2.74 -19.40
N LYS A 152 -1.69 3.57 -18.78
CA LYS A 152 -0.30 3.26 -18.48
C LYS A 152 -0.01 3.73 -17.05
N THR A 153 0.61 2.89 -16.23
CA THR A 153 1.02 3.26 -14.87
C THR A 153 2.40 2.69 -14.57
N SER A 154 3.16 3.46 -13.82
CA SER A 154 4.48 3.07 -13.33
C SER A 154 4.65 3.44 -11.86
N PHE A 155 5.39 2.62 -11.13
CA PHE A 155 5.99 3.00 -9.89
C PHE A 155 7.39 2.39 -9.86
N CYS A 156 8.38 3.24 -10.04
CA CYS A 156 9.77 2.85 -10.21
C CYS A 156 10.67 3.83 -9.46
N HIS A 157 11.71 3.34 -8.82
CA HIS A 157 12.73 4.12 -8.14
C HIS A 157 14.05 3.33 -8.02
N PRO A 158 15.15 3.90 -7.50
CA PRO A 158 16.45 3.21 -7.41
C PRO A 158 16.47 1.96 -6.51
N GLY A 159 15.50 1.75 -5.63
CA GLY A 159 15.41 0.58 -4.74
C GLY A 159 15.40 0.94 -3.26
N PRO A 160 15.03 -0.02 -2.39
CA PRO A 160 14.87 0.23 -0.96
C PRO A 160 16.18 0.38 -0.18
N GLU A 161 17.32 0.07 -0.76
CA GLU A 161 18.64 0.16 -0.10
C GLU A 161 19.02 1.59 0.32
N SER A 162 18.44 2.61 -0.33
CA SER A 162 18.75 4.02 -0.04
C SER A 162 17.95 4.59 1.13
N TRP A 163 16.74 4.07 1.39
CA TRP A 163 15.83 4.61 2.40
C TRP A 163 15.47 3.62 3.51
N SER A 164 15.69 2.33 3.32
CA SER A 164 15.47 1.31 4.36
C SER A 164 16.49 1.46 5.48
N ILE A 165 16.05 1.34 6.75
CA ILE A 165 16.95 1.37 7.91
C ILE A 165 17.98 0.23 7.93
N GLU A 166 17.76 -0.83 7.16
CA GLU A 166 18.66 -1.98 7.03
C GLU A 166 19.57 -1.86 5.82
N GLY A 167 19.33 -0.86 4.94
CA GLY A 167 20.11 -0.65 3.74
C GLY A 167 20.10 -1.86 2.80
N PRO A 168 21.24 -2.16 2.14
CA PRO A 168 21.34 -3.25 1.16
C PRO A 168 21.25 -4.66 1.78
N THR A 169 21.29 -4.79 3.08
CA THR A 169 21.14 -6.07 3.80
C THR A 169 19.71 -6.28 4.33
N GLY A 170 18.80 -5.39 3.96
CA GLY A 170 17.41 -5.37 4.42
C GLY A 170 16.60 -6.58 3.98
N TRP A 171 15.54 -6.83 4.71
CA TRP A 171 14.61 -7.93 4.45
C TRP A 171 13.93 -7.85 3.07
N PHE A 172 13.88 -6.67 2.46
CA PHE A 172 13.33 -6.46 1.11
C PHE A 172 13.96 -7.35 0.06
N PHE A 173 15.24 -7.68 0.21
CA PHE A 173 16.03 -8.47 -0.72
C PHE A 173 16.04 -9.99 -0.42
N ASP A 174 15.47 -10.42 0.72
CA ASP A 174 15.39 -11.82 1.14
C ASP A 174 14.01 -12.39 0.82
N LYS A 175 13.91 -13.27 -0.18
CA LYS A 175 12.65 -13.90 -0.62
C LYS A 175 11.90 -14.60 0.51
N LYS A 176 12.61 -15.14 1.51
CA LYS A 176 12.00 -15.79 2.67
C LYS A 176 11.26 -14.82 3.59
N LYS A 177 11.55 -13.52 3.50
CA LYS A 177 10.92 -12.46 4.30
C LYS A 177 10.02 -11.56 3.45
N ALA A 178 10.49 -11.21 2.26
CA ALA A 178 9.77 -10.33 1.34
C ALA A 178 8.72 -11.07 0.49
N PHE A 179 8.95 -12.36 0.16
CA PHE A 179 8.16 -13.14 -0.78
C PHE A 179 8.33 -12.68 -2.23
N VAL A 180 8.25 -11.38 -2.50
CA VAL A 180 8.28 -10.72 -3.79
C VAL A 180 8.98 -9.37 -3.63
N GLY A 181 9.69 -8.91 -4.65
CA GLY A 181 10.46 -7.66 -4.64
C GLY A 181 9.67 -6.46 -5.14
N SER A 182 10.13 -5.84 -6.24
CA SER A 182 9.56 -4.61 -6.79
C SER A 182 8.07 -4.73 -7.13
N MET A 183 7.62 -5.91 -7.56
CA MET A 183 6.21 -6.13 -7.87
C MET A 183 5.32 -6.09 -6.62
N GLY A 184 5.77 -6.63 -5.50
CA GLY A 184 5.05 -6.57 -4.21
C GLY A 184 5.22 -5.25 -3.48
N ASP A 185 6.37 -4.61 -3.61
CA ASP A 185 6.62 -3.31 -2.98
C ASP A 185 5.92 -2.16 -3.71
N LEU A 186 6.11 -2.06 -5.02
CA LEU A 186 5.67 -0.95 -5.87
C LEU A 186 4.46 -1.31 -6.73
N GLY A 187 4.49 -2.48 -7.37
CA GLY A 187 3.44 -2.94 -8.27
C GLY A 187 2.07 -3.06 -7.58
N VAL A 188 2.04 -3.50 -6.33
CA VAL A 188 0.81 -3.64 -5.55
C VAL A 188 0.08 -2.29 -5.34
N HIS A 189 0.82 -1.19 -5.19
CA HIS A 189 0.23 0.13 -5.12
C HIS A 189 -0.50 0.51 -6.40
N LYS A 190 0.09 0.19 -7.56
CA LYS A 190 -0.52 0.50 -8.87
C LYS A 190 -1.65 -0.45 -9.21
N ALA A 191 -1.57 -1.71 -8.82
CA ALA A 191 -2.66 -2.67 -8.95
C ALA A 191 -3.90 -2.21 -8.18
N ASP A 192 -3.72 -1.80 -6.93
CA ASP A 192 -4.77 -1.23 -6.09
C ASP A 192 -5.33 0.08 -6.67
N LEU A 193 -4.44 1.01 -7.01
CA LEU A 193 -4.80 2.33 -7.53
C LEU A 193 -5.61 2.24 -8.83
N LEU A 194 -5.20 1.39 -9.78
CA LEU A 194 -5.90 1.23 -11.06
C LEU A 194 -7.34 0.75 -10.87
N ARG A 195 -7.55 -0.31 -10.08
CA ARG A 195 -8.90 -0.81 -9.76
C ARG A 195 -9.78 0.30 -9.20
N TRP A 196 -9.25 1.02 -8.22
CA TRP A 196 -9.97 2.10 -7.56
C TRP A 196 -10.21 3.30 -8.49
N LEU A 197 -9.23 3.75 -9.27
CA LEU A 197 -9.37 4.87 -10.21
C LEU A 197 -10.40 4.57 -11.29
N LEU A 198 -10.32 3.39 -11.90
CA LEU A 198 -11.18 3.00 -13.02
C LEU A 198 -12.57 2.56 -12.54
N GLY A 199 -12.70 2.15 -11.27
CA GLY A 199 -13.94 1.58 -10.73
C GLY A 199 -14.29 0.22 -11.34
N GLU A 200 -13.27 -0.53 -11.79
CA GLU A 200 -13.39 -1.81 -12.47
C GLU A 200 -12.34 -2.80 -11.96
N GLU A 201 -12.63 -4.10 -12.07
CA GLU A 201 -11.66 -5.14 -11.76
C GLU A 201 -10.72 -5.40 -12.95
N ILE A 202 -9.47 -5.76 -12.60
CA ILE A 202 -8.51 -6.34 -13.55
C ILE A 202 -8.77 -7.84 -13.61
N VAL A 203 -9.10 -8.36 -14.79
CA VAL A 203 -9.57 -9.75 -14.97
C VAL A 203 -8.54 -10.66 -15.63
N GLU A 204 -7.57 -10.09 -16.36
CA GLU A 204 -6.56 -10.84 -17.09
C GLU A 204 -5.23 -10.08 -17.12
N VAL A 205 -4.13 -10.82 -17.02
CA VAL A 205 -2.78 -10.26 -17.03
C VAL A 205 -1.81 -11.09 -17.88
N ALA A 206 -0.79 -10.44 -18.44
CA ALA A 206 0.44 -11.06 -18.92
C ALA A 206 1.63 -10.28 -18.38
N ALA A 207 2.67 -10.96 -17.88
CA ALA A 207 3.77 -10.29 -17.19
C ALA A 207 5.12 -10.93 -17.44
N MET A 208 6.16 -10.09 -17.37
CA MET A 208 7.55 -10.45 -17.15
C MET A 208 7.95 -9.85 -15.80
N VAL A 209 8.28 -10.71 -14.85
CA VAL A 209 8.75 -10.35 -13.51
C VAL A 209 10.08 -11.06 -13.32
N ASP A 210 11.15 -10.33 -13.11
CA ASP A 210 12.50 -10.89 -13.11
C ASP A 210 13.45 -10.14 -12.17
N HIS A 211 14.56 -10.77 -11.86
CA HIS A 211 15.70 -10.23 -11.15
C HIS A 211 16.82 -9.93 -12.15
N LEU A 212 17.10 -8.66 -12.41
CA LEU A 212 17.98 -8.24 -13.49
C LEU A 212 19.26 -7.55 -13.01
N GLU A 213 19.23 -6.81 -11.91
CA GLU A 213 20.36 -5.93 -11.55
C GLU A 213 20.77 -5.99 -10.07
N LYS A 214 19.87 -6.11 -9.10
CA LYS A 214 20.17 -5.98 -7.66
C LYS A 214 20.97 -7.18 -7.11
N PRO A 215 22.30 -7.11 -6.94
CA PRO A 215 23.14 -8.28 -6.61
C PRO A 215 22.93 -8.79 -5.17
N MET A 216 22.25 -8.00 -4.31
CA MET A 216 22.06 -8.31 -2.90
C MET A 216 20.82 -9.17 -2.61
N GLY A 217 20.01 -9.52 -3.62
CA GLY A 217 18.72 -10.15 -3.38
C GLY A 217 18.44 -11.38 -4.26
N ASP A 218 17.35 -12.09 -3.91
CA ASP A 218 16.80 -13.22 -4.65
C ASP A 218 15.30 -13.02 -5.00
N VAL A 219 14.83 -11.78 -4.97
CA VAL A 219 13.50 -11.33 -5.36
C VAL A 219 13.56 -10.56 -6.68
N ASP A 220 12.41 -10.31 -7.30
CA ASP A 220 12.32 -9.47 -8.50
C ASP A 220 12.71 -8.02 -8.21
N ASP A 221 13.42 -7.42 -9.13
CA ASP A 221 13.74 -5.99 -9.12
C ASP A 221 13.10 -5.24 -10.30
N ASN A 222 12.50 -5.98 -11.25
CA ASN A 222 11.79 -5.43 -12.40
C ASN A 222 10.55 -6.25 -12.74
N ALA A 223 9.46 -5.53 -13.07
CA ALA A 223 8.23 -6.12 -13.56
C ALA A 223 7.59 -5.23 -14.64
N VAL A 224 7.20 -5.86 -15.77
CA VAL A 224 6.43 -5.23 -16.84
C VAL A 224 5.21 -6.10 -17.12
N CYS A 225 4.02 -5.52 -16.92
CA CYS A 225 2.76 -6.24 -16.99
C CYS A 225 1.81 -5.60 -18.00
N ILE A 226 1.03 -6.43 -18.70
CA ILE A 226 -0.12 -6.05 -19.51
C ILE A 226 -1.36 -6.48 -18.73
N LEU A 227 -2.34 -5.58 -18.61
CA LEU A 227 -3.54 -5.78 -17.80
C LEU A 227 -4.79 -5.52 -18.67
N ARG A 228 -5.87 -6.27 -18.40
CA ARG A 228 -7.20 -6.07 -19.01
C ARG A 228 -8.25 -5.93 -17.92
N THR A 229 -9.12 -4.93 -18.07
CA THR A 229 -10.28 -4.72 -17.18
C THR A 229 -11.51 -5.50 -17.65
N GLU A 230 -12.54 -5.57 -16.79
CA GLU A 230 -13.85 -6.17 -17.12
C GLU A 230 -14.50 -5.55 -18.36
N SER A 231 -14.41 -4.22 -18.53
CA SER A 231 -14.96 -3.51 -19.70
C SER A 231 -14.16 -3.72 -21.00
N GLY A 232 -12.99 -4.40 -20.88
CA GLY A 232 -12.08 -4.64 -21.99
C GLY A 232 -11.02 -3.55 -22.20
N ALA A 233 -10.97 -2.52 -21.35
CA ALA A 233 -9.86 -1.57 -21.37
C ALA A 233 -8.56 -2.31 -21.04
N MET A 234 -7.46 -1.88 -21.66
CA MET A 234 -6.17 -2.55 -21.50
C MET A 234 -5.04 -1.54 -21.27
N GLY A 235 -4.00 -1.97 -20.59
CA GLY A 235 -2.86 -1.08 -20.36
C GLY A 235 -1.67 -1.80 -19.75
N THR A 236 -0.72 -1.00 -19.28
CA THR A 236 0.53 -1.51 -18.71
C THR A 236 0.73 -1.04 -17.28
N LEU A 237 1.37 -1.90 -16.49
CA LEU A 237 1.90 -1.61 -15.18
C LEU A 237 3.39 -1.95 -15.17
N THR A 238 4.23 -1.00 -14.77
CA THR A 238 5.67 -1.20 -14.57
C THR A 238 6.02 -0.95 -13.11
N ALA A 239 6.75 -1.89 -12.50
CA ALA A 239 7.33 -1.74 -11.17
C ALA A 239 8.83 -2.06 -11.24
N SER A 240 9.68 -1.18 -10.71
CA SER A 240 11.13 -1.37 -10.84
C SER A 240 11.90 -0.72 -9.70
N TRP A 241 12.96 -1.41 -9.26
CA TRP A 241 13.98 -0.88 -8.35
C TRP A 241 15.27 -0.45 -9.06
N THR A 242 15.23 -0.33 -10.40
CA THR A 242 16.41 -0.01 -11.22
C THR A 242 16.24 1.26 -12.05
N HIS A 243 15.30 2.13 -11.68
CA HIS A 243 15.13 3.43 -12.33
C HIS A 243 15.98 4.51 -11.66
N TYR A 244 16.95 5.02 -12.39
CA TYR A 244 17.83 6.11 -11.99
C TYR A 244 17.63 7.32 -12.91
N PRO A 245 17.77 8.59 -12.41
CA PRO A 245 18.22 8.93 -11.05
C PRO A 245 17.12 9.07 -9.99
N GLY A 246 15.84 8.89 -10.28
CA GLY A 246 14.79 9.18 -9.34
C GLY A 246 13.51 8.38 -9.55
N GLU A 247 12.44 8.80 -8.89
CA GLU A 247 11.15 8.12 -8.91
C GLU A 247 10.31 8.45 -10.15
N ASP A 248 9.73 7.42 -10.78
CA ASP A 248 8.60 7.53 -11.72
C ASP A 248 7.36 6.88 -11.09
N ASN A 249 6.38 7.69 -10.71
CA ASN A 249 5.12 7.25 -10.10
C ASN A 249 3.90 7.75 -10.89
N ALA A 250 4.07 7.83 -12.21
CA ALA A 250 3.09 8.40 -13.12
C ALA A 250 1.96 7.44 -13.47
N THR A 251 0.77 8.00 -13.74
CA THR A 251 -0.36 7.26 -14.30
C THR A 251 -1.02 8.07 -15.41
N TYR A 252 -1.30 7.41 -16.53
CA TYR A 252 -2.00 7.95 -17.70
C TYR A 252 -3.26 7.15 -17.95
N VAL A 253 -4.38 7.82 -18.13
CA VAL A 253 -5.66 7.19 -18.50
C VAL A 253 -6.18 7.84 -19.77
N TYR A 254 -6.47 7.03 -20.77
CA TYR A 254 -6.94 7.46 -22.10
C TYR A 254 -8.38 7.01 -22.29
N GLY A 255 -9.24 7.96 -22.62
CA GLY A 255 -10.65 7.71 -22.92
C GLY A 255 -11.06 8.20 -24.31
N THR A 256 -12.32 8.01 -24.65
CA THR A 256 -12.89 8.37 -25.98
C THR A 256 -12.91 9.88 -26.23
N LEU A 257 -12.90 10.71 -25.19
CA LEU A 257 -12.97 12.18 -25.28
C LEU A 257 -11.67 12.89 -24.88
N GLY A 258 -10.68 12.17 -24.34
CA GLY A 258 -9.42 12.78 -23.90
C GLY A 258 -8.56 11.85 -23.06
N GLN A 259 -7.58 12.44 -22.37
CA GLN A 259 -6.68 11.75 -21.47
C GLN A 259 -6.52 12.51 -20.15
N ILE A 260 -6.23 11.78 -19.09
CA ILE A 260 -5.77 12.30 -17.81
C ILE A 260 -4.33 11.84 -17.57
N ARG A 261 -3.48 12.75 -17.15
CA ARG A 261 -2.10 12.50 -16.69
C ARG A 261 -2.00 12.84 -15.22
N ILE A 262 -1.45 11.94 -14.43
CA ILE A 262 -1.38 12.02 -12.97
C ILE A 262 0.08 11.87 -12.55
N GLY A 263 0.62 12.84 -11.81
CA GLY A 263 2.01 12.81 -11.32
C GLY A 263 3.06 12.89 -12.43
N THR A 264 2.77 13.60 -13.51
CA THR A 264 3.65 13.68 -14.70
C THR A 264 4.33 15.03 -14.90
N ASP A 265 3.95 16.01 -14.11
CA ASP A 265 4.49 17.38 -14.18
C ASP A 265 4.72 17.89 -12.75
N PRO A 266 5.87 18.52 -12.45
CA PRO A 266 6.18 18.97 -11.09
C PRO A 266 5.30 20.12 -10.58
N ARG A 267 4.60 20.84 -11.48
CA ARG A 267 3.72 21.97 -11.14
C ARG A 267 2.26 21.54 -11.05
N PHE A 268 1.84 20.62 -11.93
CA PHE A 268 0.45 20.24 -12.04
C PHE A 268 0.29 18.74 -11.75
N SER A 269 -0.34 18.45 -10.62
CA SER A 269 -0.55 17.09 -10.14
C SER A 269 -1.44 16.26 -11.06
N VAL A 270 -2.43 16.91 -11.71
CA VAL A 270 -3.34 16.28 -12.67
C VAL A 270 -3.52 17.20 -13.88
N ILE A 271 -3.36 16.64 -15.06
CA ILE A 271 -3.53 17.35 -16.34
C ILE A 271 -4.55 16.58 -17.17
N VAL A 272 -5.56 17.29 -17.68
CA VAL A 272 -6.56 16.76 -18.65
C VAL A 272 -6.27 17.37 -20.00
N HIS A 273 -6.22 16.53 -21.05
CA HIS A 273 -6.18 16.96 -22.43
C HIS A 273 -7.39 16.36 -23.15
N LEU A 274 -8.29 17.21 -23.63
CA LEU A 274 -9.49 16.79 -24.33
C LEU A 274 -9.27 16.74 -25.86
N LYS A 275 -10.10 15.95 -26.53
CA LYS A 275 -10.07 15.75 -27.98
C LYS A 275 -10.29 17.06 -28.77
N ASN A 276 -11.06 18.01 -28.20
CA ASN A 276 -11.26 19.35 -28.74
C ASN A 276 -10.06 20.30 -28.53
N LYS A 277 -8.92 19.79 -28.06
CA LYS A 277 -7.67 20.49 -27.70
C LYS A 277 -7.74 21.36 -26.44
N GLU A 278 -8.84 21.36 -25.70
CA GLU A 278 -8.94 21.97 -24.39
C GLU A 278 -7.99 21.27 -23.41
N LYS A 279 -7.39 22.05 -22.51
CA LYS A 279 -6.51 21.55 -21.44
C LYS A 279 -6.97 22.10 -20.12
N GLN A 280 -6.97 21.24 -19.11
CA GLN A 280 -7.27 21.61 -17.73
C GLN A 280 -6.08 21.18 -16.85
N PHE A 281 -5.68 22.04 -15.93
CA PHE A 281 -4.54 21.84 -15.06
C PHE A 281 -4.98 21.96 -13.60
N TYR A 282 -4.58 20.99 -12.78
CA TYR A 282 -4.95 20.98 -11.37
C TYR A 282 -3.69 20.86 -10.52
N GLU A 283 -3.57 21.77 -9.54
CA GLU A 283 -2.54 21.81 -8.51
C GLU A 283 -3.21 21.42 -7.17
N VAL A 284 -3.23 20.13 -6.85
CA VAL A 284 -3.95 19.58 -5.68
C VAL A 284 -3.01 18.86 -4.70
N GLY A 285 -1.71 19.14 -4.78
CA GLY A 285 -0.67 18.51 -3.96
C GLY A 285 0.02 17.33 -4.67
N ALA A 286 1.21 17.00 -4.20
CA ALA A 286 2.03 15.89 -4.68
C ALA A 286 1.75 14.60 -3.91
N LEU A 287 2.15 13.48 -4.48
CA LEU A 287 2.21 12.22 -3.78
C LEU A 287 3.45 12.22 -2.88
N GLN A 288 3.27 11.98 -1.59
CA GLN A 288 4.39 11.81 -0.67
C GLN A 288 4.98 10.41 -0.81
N THR A 289 6.29 10.33 -1.00
CA THR A 289 7.04 9.08 -1.14
C THR A 289 8.21 9.02 -0.15
N ASN A 290 8.92 7.89 -0.12
CA ASN A 290 10.05 7.71 0.79
C ASN A 290 11.29 8.53 0.39
N GLU A 291 11.43 8.93 -0.89
CA GLU A 291 12.57 9.70 -1.38
C GLU A 291 12.64 11.13 -0.81
N GLU A 292 11.51 11.72 -0.45
CA GLU A 292 11.42 13.10 0.03
C GLU A 292 11.44 13.26 1.57
N GLY A 293 11.92 12.27 2.30
CA GLY A 293 12.11 12.37 3.75
C GLY A 293 10.92 11.93 4.60
N GLY A 294 9.99 11.19 4.03
CA GLY A 294 8.91 10.51 4.74
C GLY A 294 7.50 10.97 4.37
N GLN A 295 6.55 10.18 4.81
CA GLN A 295 5.13 10.37 4.53
C GLN A 295 4.43 10.78 5.82
N SER A 296 4.33 12.07 6.08
CA SER A 296 3.80 12.60 7.36
C SER A 296 2.28 12.86 7.36
N ASP A 297 1.63 12.83 6.21
CA ASP A 297 0.17 12.98 6.06
C ASP A 297 -0.34 12.14 4.88
N SER A 298 -0.18 10.83 5.01
CA SER A 298 -0.65 9.88 4.01
C SER A 298 -2.18 9.70 4.00
N GLY A 299 -2.85 10.14 5.05
CA GLY A 299 -4.27 9.92 5.29
C GLY A 299 -4.63 8.51 5.79
N VAL A 300 -3.68 7.55 5.77
CA VAL A 300 -3.94 6.15 6.15
C VAL A 300 -4.32 6.03 7.61
N ILE A 301 -3.53 6.63 8.49
CA ILE A 301 -3.78 6.57 9.94
C ILE A 301 -5.08 7.27 10.29
N ARG A 302 -5.34 8.45 9.70
CA ARG A 302 -6.58 9.18 9.90
C ARG A 302 -7.80 8.34 9.50
N ALA A 303 -7.79 7.73 8.31
CA ALA A 303 -8.88 6.90 7.82
C ALA A 303 -9.12 5.68 8.74
N PHE A 304 -8.06 5.03 9.22
CA PHE A 304 -8.18 3.90 10.14
C PHE A 304 -8.76 4.31 11.50
N VAL A 305 -8.26 5.39 12.08
CA VAL A 305 -8.72 5.89 13.38
C VAL A 305 -10.18 6.36 13.29
N GLU A 306 -10.55 7.08 12.23
CA GLU A 306 -11.93 7.52 11.99
C GLU A 306 -12.88 6.34 11.85
N SER A 307 -12.49 5.27 11.16
CA SER A 307 -13.27 4.03 11.05
C SER A 307 -13.60 3.46 12.45
N ILE A 308 -12.63 3.43 13.35
CA ILE A 308 -12.82 2.94 14.72
C ILE A 308 -13.74 3.89 15.52
N LEU A 309 -13.49 5.21 15.44
CA LEU A 309 -14.24 6.22 16.20
C LEU A 309 -15.71 6.30 15.81
N THR A 310 -16.00 6.13 14.52
CA THR A 310 -17.36 6.19 13.95
C THR A 310 -18.03 4.82 13.86
N ASN A 311 -17.29 3.75 14.16
CA ASN A 311 -17.71 2.36 13.96
C ASN A 311 -18.18 2.10 12.51
N THR A 312 -17.48 2.70 11.53
CA THR A 312 -17.75 2.54 10.10
C THR A 312 -16.63 1.73 9.46
N PRO A 313 -16.92 0.66 8.69
CA PRO A 313 -15.89 -0.12 8.03
C PRO A 313 -14.99 0.73 7.14
N PRO A 314 -13.66 0.51 7.15
CA PRO A 314 -12.74 1.25 6.29
C PRO A 314 -12.99 0.94 4.81
N GLU A 315 -12.86 1.96 3.94
CA GLU A 315 -12.96 1.77 2.48
C GLU A 315 -11.88 0.81 1.96
N ILE A 316 -10.67 0.93 2.49
CA ILE A 316 -9.54 0.06 2.10
C ILE A 316 -9.50 -1.17 3.04
N ASN A 317 -10.54 -1.97 3.01
CA ASN A 317 -10.69 -3.15 3.86
C ASN A 317 -9.86 -4.35 3.35
N GLY A 318 -9.95 -5.48 4.06
CA GLY A 318 -9.20 -6.69 3.69
C GLY A 318 -9.54 -7.23 2.30
N GLU A 319 -10.79 -7.11 1.83
CA GLU A 319 -11.17 -7.57 0.50
C GLU A 319 -10.53 -6.70 -0.60
N GLU A 320 -10.43 -5.39 -0.39
CA GLU A 320 -9.69 -4.50 -1.30
C GLU A 320 -8.20 -4.87 -1.39
N GLY A 321 -7.58 -5.17 -0.25
CA GLY A 321 -6.18 -5.65 -0.22
C GLY A 321 -6.00 -6.99 -0.92
N ARG A 322 -6.95 -7.95 -0.74
CA ARG A 322 -6.94 -9.27 -1.39
C ARG A 322 -7.03 -9.14 -2.92
N ARG A 323 -7.91 -8.29 -3.43
CA ARG A 323 -8.07 -8.07 -4.87
C ARG A 323 -6.82 -7.43 -5.49
N ALA A 324 -6.16 -6.50 -4.80
CA ALA A 324 -4.87 -5.96 -5.22
C ALA A 324 -3.77 -7.05 -5.24
N LEU A 325 -3.72 -7.89 -4.19
CA LEU A 325 -2.80 -9.01 -4.11
C LEU A 325 -3.06 -10.06 -5.22
N ALA A 326 -4.32 -10.33 -5.56
CA ALA A 326 -4.67 -11.30 -6.62
C ALA A 326 -4.06 -10.92 -7.97
N ILE A 327 -4.00 -9.62 -8.31
CA ILE A 327 -3.34 -9.12 -9.53
C ILE A 327 -1.84 -9.43 -9.46
N ILE A 328 -1.19 -9.19 -8.34
CA ILE A 328 0.25 -9.48 -8.16
C ILE A 328 0.52 -10.99 -8.33
N LEU A 329 -0.27 -11.84 -7.66
CA LEU A 329 -0.13 -13.29 -7.77
C LEU A 329 -0.35 -13.79 -9.20
N ALA A 330 -1.33 -13.24 -9.92
CA ALA A 330 -1.56 -13.56 -11.33
C ALA A 330 -0.40 -13.12 -12.23
N CYS A 331 0.22 -11.95 -11.98
CA CYS A 331 1.41 -11.49 -12.69
C CYS A 331 2.62 -12.41 -12.45
N LEU A 332 2.88 -12.80 -11.20
CA LEU A 332 3.95 -13.76 -10.87
C LEU A 332 3.72 -15.08 -11.61
N LYS A 333 2.52 -15.63 -11.53
CA LYS A 333 2.15 -16.86 -12.23
C LYS A 333 2.29 -16.73 -13.75
N SER A 334 1.87 -15.62 -14.33
CA SER A 334 2.02 -15.34 -15.77
C SER A 334 3.50 -15.32 -16.18
N SER A 335 4.37 -14.69 -15.37
CA SER A 335 5.81 -14.68 -15.62
C SER A 335 6.43 -16.09 -15.59
N GLU A 336 5.98 -16.96 -14.69
CA GLU A 336 6.43 -18.35 -14.59
C GLU A 336 5.93 -19.19 -15.76
N THR A 337 4.62 -19.14 -16.04
CA THR A 337 3.95 -19.96 -17.05
C THR A 337 4.18 -19.49 -18.48
N LYS A 338 4.61 -18.22 -18.66
CA LYS A 338 4.73 -17.52 -19.95
C LYS A 338 3.41 -17.44 -20.71
N LYS A 339 2.29 -17.33 -19.98
CA LYS A 339 0.92 -17.28 -20.52
C LYS A 339 0.14 -16.11 -19.93
N PHE A 340 -0.95 -15.75 -20.61
CA PHE A 340 -1.99 -14.92 -19.98
C PHE A 340 -2.62 -15.70 -18.84
N GLU A 341 -2.80 -15.04 -17.70
CA GLU A 341 -3.46 -15.60 -16.53
C GLU A 341 -4.69 -14.78 -16.14
N LYS A 342 -5.73 -15.47 -15.69
CA LYS A 342 -6.90 -14.81 -15.10
C LYS A 342 -6.60 -14.37 -13.68
N VAL A 343 -7.15 -13.23 -13.30
CA VAL A 343 -7.10 -12.76 -11.92
C VAL A 343 -8.24 -13.40 -11.14
N GLU A 344 -7.93 -14.08 -10.06
CA GLU A 344 -8.91 -14.73 -9.16
C GLU A 344 -9.46 -13.69 -8.18
N ILE A 345 -10.64 -13.12 -8.50
CA ILE A 345 -11.31 -12.07 -7.72
C ILE A 345 -12.19 -12.67 -6.63
#